data_4472c342902b9969543f031e7c1dda34
#
_entry.id   4472c342902b9969543f031e7c1dda34
#
_cell.length_a   1.000
_cell.length_b   1.000
_cell.length_c   1.000
_cell.angle_alpha   90.00
_cell.angle_beta   90.00
_cell.angle_gamma   90.00
#
_symmetry.space_group_name_H-M   'P 1'
#
loop_
_entity.id
_entity.type
_entity.pdbx_description
1 polymer ?
#
loop_
_entity_poly.entity_id
_entity_poly.type
_entity_poly.pdbx_seq_one_letter_code
_entity_poly.pdbx_strand_id
1 'polypeptide(L)'
;MPFSPSLVGIHVLTTYLPSHSHPENNQYTFAYTVTISNDSDLPVQLLSRHWIITDANNDVQEVRGEGVVGEQPVIPPGGSFRYTSGATLTTPVGCMEGSYFMVVREPMDIDPSDLPTFEVPIRVFSLHTPTALN
;
A
#
# COMPACT_ATOMS: atom_id res chain seq x y z
N MET A 1 -1.08 27.22 3.05
CA MET A 1 -0.49 26.53 1.90
C MET A 1 -1.55 25.65 1.24
N PRO A 2 -1.70 25.68 -0.07
CA PRO A 2 -2.69 24.81 -0.73
C PRO A 2 -2.31 23.35 -0.58
N PHE A 3 -3.32 22.48 -0.54
CA PHE A 3 -3.10 21.06 -0.45
C PHE A 3 -2.48 20.53 -1.76
N SER A 4 -1.55 19.61 -1.63
CA SER A 4 -0.97 18.87 -2.77
C SER A 4 -0.89 17.40 -2.40
N PRO A 5 -1.28 16.46 -3.30
CA PRO A 5 -1.13 15.03 -3.05
C PRO A 5 0.31 14.61 -2.73
N SER A 6 1.31 15.35 -3.20
CA SER A 6 2.71 15.07 -2.92
C SER A 6 3.09 15.24 -1.45
N LEU A 7 2.22 15.85 -0.65
CA LEU A 7 2.41 15.98 0.80
C LEU A 7 2.03 14.70 1.56
N VAL A 8 1.44 13.73 0.88
CA VAL A 8 1.18 12.41 1.47
C VAL A 8 2.32 11.49 1.06
N GLY A 9 3.07 11.03 2.05
CA GLY A 9 4.23 10.17 1.84
C GLY A 9 3.91 8.71 2.08
N ILE A 10 4.58 7.82 1.32
CA ILE A 10 4.42 6.37 1.45
C ILE A 10 5.78 5.76 1.71
N HIS A 11 5.88 4.96 2.76
CA HIS A 11 7.08 4.21 3.11
C HIS A 11 6.71 2.74 3.27
N VAL A 12 7.47 1.83 2.65
CA VAL A 12 7.18 0.39 2.68
C VAL A 12 8.40 -0.38 3.17
N LEU A 13 8.17 -1.29 4.11
CA LEU A 13 9.14 -2.28 4.55
C LEU A 13 8.61 -3.67 4.23
N THR A 14 9.46 -4.55 3.74
CA THR A 14 9.09 -5.91 3.37
C THR A 14 9.88 -6.94 4.16
N THR A 15 9.25 -8.09 4.40
CA THR A 15 9.88 -9.20 5.12
C THR A 15 9.40 -10.51 4.50
N TYR A 16 10.33 -11.41 4.20
CA TYR A 16 9.99 -12.77 3.80
C TYR A 16 9.53 -13.55 5.02
N LEU A 17 8.46 -14.34 4.88
CA LEU A 17 7.89 -15.14 5.95
C LEU A 17 8.13 -16.63 5.69
N PRO A 18 9.28 -17.20 6.11
CA PRO A 18 9.56 -18.60 5.82
C PRO A 18 8.55 -19.57 6.45
N SER A 19 8.02 -19.23 7.63
CA SER A 19 7.04 -20.09 8.31
C SER A 19 5.68 -20.12 7.62
N HIS A 20 5.40 -19.16 6.74
CA HIS A 20 4.16 -19.09 5.96
C HIS A 20 4.38 -19.45 4.50
N SER A 21 5.58 -19.88 4.16
CA SER A 21 5.97 -20.18 2.79
C SER A 21 6.14 -21.67 2.60
N HIS A 22 5.93 -22.12 1.36
CA HIS A 22 6.12 -23.53 0.95
C HIS A 22 6.87 -23.55 -0.38
N PRO A 23 8.21 -23.32 -0.35
CA PRO A 23 9.00 -23.28 -1.60
C PRO A 23 8.88 -24.55 -2.44
N GLU A 24 8.70 -25.70 -1.79
CA GLU A 24 8.48 -26.98 -2.48
C GLU A 24 7.21 -26.99 -3.31
N ASN A 25 6.26 -26.09 -3.00
CA ASN A 25 5.01 -25.91 -3.74
C ASN A 25 4.99 -24.59 -4.51
N ASN A 26 6.14 -23.93 -4.66
CA ASN A 26 6.27 -22.62 -5.30
C ASN A 26 5.37 -21.57 -4.63
N GLN A 27 5.40 -21.52 -3.30
CA GLN A 27 4.65 -20.54 -2.51
C GLN A 27 5.63 -19.77 -1.63
N TYR A 28 5.77 -18.46 -1.92
CA TYR A 28 6.67 -17.56 -1.23
C TYR A 28 5.85 -16.42 -0.67
N THR A 29 5.72 -16.37 0.66
CA THR A 29 4.85 -15.41 1.34
C THR A 29 5.69 -14.32 2.00
N PHE A 30 5.25 -13.09 1.82
CA PHE A 30 5.91 -11.89 2.32
C PHE A 30 4.93 -11.05 3.10
N ALA A 31 5.44 -10.38 4.13
CA ALA A 31 4.72 -9.29 4.78
C ALA A 31 5.24 -7.97 4.22
N TYR A 32 4.34 -7.00 4.06
CA TYR A 32 4.74 -5.64 3.75
C TYR A 32 4.05 -4.70 4.73
N THR A 33 4.84 -3.77 5.28
CA THR A 33 4.36 -2.77 6.22
C THR A 33 4.43 -1.42 5.55
N VAL A 34 3.28 -0.76 5.46
CA VAL A 34 3.15 0.55 4.82
C VAL A 34 2.91 1.60 5.89
N THR A 35 3.68 2.68 5.81
CA THR A 35 3.44 3.88 6.61
C THR A 35 3.02 5.01 5.68
N ILE A 36 1.84 5.57 5.93
CA ILE A 36 1.28 6.68 5.16
C ILE A 36 1.38 7.91 6.04
N SER A 37 2.13 8.92 5.61
CA SER A 37 2.38 10.15 6.36
C SER A 37 1.66 11.33 5.72
N ASN A 38 0.98 12.12 6.52
CA ASN A 38 0.28 13.31 6.04
C ASN A 38 1.06 14.56 6.48
N ASP A 39 1.84 15.12 5.57
CA ASP A 39 2.63 16.33 5.83
C ASP A 39 1.90 17.60 5.42
N SER A 40 0.60 17.51 5.11
CA SER A 40 -0.23 18.67 4.77
C SER A 40 -0.87 19.27 6.02
N ASP A 41 -1.55 20.41 5.83
CA ASP A 41 -2.26 21.09 6.89
C ASP A 41 -3.72 20.62 7.04
N LEU A 42 -4.15 19.65 6.24
CA LEU A 42 -5.53 19.17 6.20
C LEU A 42 -5.59 17.67 6.46
N PRO A 43 -6.65 17.19 7.14
CA PRO A 43 -6.81 15.74 7.31
C PRO A 43 -7.14 15.09 5.97
N VAL A 44 -6.63 13.87 5.78
CA VAL A 44 -6.88 13.07 4.58
C VAL A 44 -7.42 11.72 4.98
N GLN A 45 -8.26 11.13 4.13
CA GLN A 45 -8.82 9.81 4.39
C GLN A 45 -8.52 8.88 3.22
N LEU A 46 -8.03 7.69 3.53
CA LEU A 46 -7.81 6.64 2.55
C LEU A 46 -9.13 5.93 2.29
N LEU A 47 -9.58 5.91 1.03
CA LEU A 47 -10.83 5.27 0.65
C LEU A 47 -10.62 3.91 0.00
N SER A 48 -9.66 3.80 -0.92
CA SER A 48 -9.46 2.55 -1.66
C SER A 48 -8.01 2.36 -2.05
N ARG A 49 -7.70 1.13 -2.45
CA ARG A 49 -6.36 0.72 -2.87
C ARG A 49 -6.39 -0.01 -4.19
N HIS A 50 -5.28 0.09 -4.91
CA HIS A 50 -5.05 -0.67 -6.13
C HIS A 50 -3.61 -1.17 -6.11
N TRP A 51 -3.42 -2.49 -6.19
CA TRP A 51 -2.11 -3.12 -6.22
C TRP A 51 -1.88 -3.85 -7.53
N ILE A 52 -0.67 -3.77 -8.03
CA ILE A 52 -0.19 -4.53 -9.18
C ILE A 52 1.00 -5.35 -8.67
N ILE A 53 0.87 -6.67 -8.70
CA ILE A 53 1.87 -7.60 -8.19
C ILE A 53 2.42 -8.38 -9.38
N THR A 54 3.73 -8.30 -9.59
CA THR A 54 4.39 -8.96 -10.72
C THR A 54 5.42 -9.95 -10.18
N ASP A 55 5.35 -11.21 -10.62
CA ASP A 55 6.33 -12.21 -10.23
C ASP A 55 7.50 -12.27 -11.23
N ALA A 56 8.46 -13.18 -10.97
CA ALA A 56 9.66 -13.28 -11.80
C ALA A 56 9.38 -13.83 -13.20
N ASN A 57 8.21 -14.41 -13.42
CA ASN A 57 7.77 -14.90 -14.73
C ASN A 57 6.96 -13.87 -15.50
N ASN A 58 6.87 -12.64 -14.98
CA ASN A 58 6.05 -11.55 -15.53
C ASN A 58 4.55 -11.82 -15.48
N ASP A 59 4.12 -12.75 -14.64
CA ASP A 59 2.69 -12.91 -14.35
C ASP A 59 2.25 -11.77 -13.45
N VAL A 60 1.14 -11.12 -13.82
CA VAL A 60 0.64 -9.93 -13.15
C VAL A 60 -0.69 -10.23 -12.49
N GLN A 61 -0.79 -9.84 -11.23
CA GLN A 61 -2.01 -9.93 -10.45
C GLN A 61 -2.41 -8.52 -10.02
N GLU A 62 -3.68 -8.17 -10.23
CA GLU A 62 -4.21 -6.89 -9.77
C GLU A 62 -5.17 -7.12 -8.62
N VAL A 63 -5.07 -6.26 -7.59
CA VAL A 63 -5.95 -6.30 -6.43
C VAL A 63 -6.53 -4.91 -6.24
N ARG A 64 -7.86 -4.80 -6.22
CA ARG A 64 -8.56 -3.56 -5.92
C ARG A 64 -9.47 -3.80 -4.72
N GLY A 65 -9.57 -2.81 -3.86
CA GLY A 65 -10.44 -2.94 -2.71
C GLY A 65 -10.61 -1.64 -1.95
N GLU A 66 -11.62 -1.60 -1.10
CA GLU A 66 -11.88 -0.47 -0.23
C GLU A 66 -11.01 -0.56 1.01
N GLY A 67 -10.42 0.57 1.41
CA GLY A 67 -9.66 0.66 2.64
C GLY A 67 -8.40 -0.19 2.63
N VAL A 68 -7.83 -0.35 3.81
CA VAL A 68 -6.68 -1.21 4.09
C VAL A 68 -6.94 -1.93 5.41
N VAL A 69 -6.73 -3.26 5.43
CA VAL A 69 -6.97 -4.12 6.58
C VAL A 69 -8.29 -3.84 7.30
N GLY A 70 -9.35 -3.60 6.52
CA GLY A 70 -10.70 -3.36 7.05
C GLY A 70 -10.98 -1.95 7.52
N GLU A 71 -10.08 -0.98 7.26
CA GLU A 71 -10.22 0.38 7.71
C GLU A 71 -10.08 1.39 6.58
N GLN A 72 -10.78 2.52 6.72
CA GLN A 72 -10.60 3.70 5.87
C GLN A 72 -10.11 4.83 6.78
N PRO A 73 -8.83 4.84 7.14
CA PRO A 73 -8.34 5.73 8.19
C PRO A 73 -8.34 7.19 7.75
N VAL A 74 -8.69 8.06 8.71
CA VAL A 74 -8.48 9.51 8.57
C VAL A 74 -7.16 9.84 9.23
N ILE A 75 -6.25 10.43 8.47
CA ILE A 75 -4.91 10.76 8.96
C ILE A 75 -4.86 12.26 9.18
N PRO A 76 -4.68 12.70 10.45
CA PRO A 76 -4.67 14.12 10.74
C PRO A 76 -3.42 14.81 10.18
N PRO A 77 -3.45 16.16 10.10
CA PRO A 77 -2.24 16.89 9.69
C PRO A 77 -1.06 16.54 10.59
N GLY A 78 0.09 16.23 9.98
CA GLY A 78 1.29 15.83 10.70
C GLY A 78 1.25 14.42 11.24
N GLY A 79 0.16 13.67 11.04
CA GLY A 79 0.02 12.30 11.52
C GLY A 79 0.41 11.27 10.50
N SER A 80 0.33 10.00 10.92
CA SER A 80 0.60 8.88 10.03
C SER A 80 -0.29 7.69 10.40
N PHE A 81 -0.44 6.78 9.44
CA PHE A 81 -1.13 5.51 9.62
C PHE A 81 -0.23 4.39 9.12
N ARG A 82 -0.13 3.32 9.90
CA ARG A 82 0.74 2.19 9.59
C ARG A 82 -0.06 0.90 9.63
N TYR A 83 0.12 0.07 8.61
CA TYR A 83 -0.51 -1.25 8.60
C TYR A 83 0.43 -2.27 7.96
N THR A 84 0.17 -3.56 8.26
CA THR A 84 0.91 -4.68 7.68
C THR A 84 -0.08 -5.62 7.01
N SER A 85 0.28 -6.07 5.81
CA SER A 85 -0.49 -7.05 5.07
C SER A 85 0.46 -8.04 4.42
N GLY A 86 -0.06 -8.99 3.68
CA GLY A 86 0.75 -10.06 3.10
C GLY A 86 0.48 -10.25 1.62
N ALA A 87 1.47 -10.84 0.94
CA ALA A 87 1.35 -11.23 -0.44
C ALA A 87 2.08 -12.56 -0.65
N THR A 88 1.53 -13.43 -1.50
CA THR A 88 2.16 -14.71 -1.84
C THR A 88 2.47 -14.73 -3.32
N LEU A 89 3.72 -15.02 -3.64
CA LEU A 89 4.20 -15.18 -5.02
C LEU A 89 4.44 -16.65 -5.31
N THR A 90 4.46 -16.99 -6.60
CA THR A 90 4.85 -18.33 -7.06
C THR A 90 6.34 -18.42 -7.35
N THR A 91 7.07 -17.32 -7.23
CA THR A 91 8.51 -17.24 -7.46
C THR A 91 9.19 -16.58 -6.25
N PRO A 92 10.50 -16.81 -6.04
CA PRO A 92 11.20 -16.26 -4.88
C PRO A 92 11.47 -14.76 -4.95
N VAL A 93 11.18 -14.13 -6.09
CA VAL A 93 11.36 -12.70 -6.28
C VAL A 93 10.22 -12.16 -7.12
N GLY A 94 9.83 -10.92 -6.82
CA GLY A 94 8.83 -10.19 -7.58
C GLY A 94 8.79 -8.75 -7.12
N CYS A 95 7.74 -8.04 -7.52
CA CYS A 95 7.58 -6.65 -7.11
C CYS A 95 6.11 -6.29 -6.97
N MET A 96 5.88 -5.21 -6.24
CA MET A 96 4.55 -4.62 -6.07
C MET A 96 4.63 -3.13 -6.36
N GLU A 97 3.56 -2.59 -6.90
CA GLU A 97 3.35 -1.16 -7.08
C GLU A 97 1.86 -0.89 -7.08
N GLY A 98 1.46 0.35 -7.00
CA GLY A 98 0.04 0.66 -7.01
C GLY A 98 -0.26 2.08 -6.62
N SER A 99 -1.46 2.27 -6.05
CA SER A 99 -1.93 3.59 -5.62
C SER A 99 -2.94 3.46 -4.51
N TYR A 100 -3.01 4.52 -3.69
CA TYR A 100 -4.15 4.76 -2.82
C TYR A 100 -4.98 5.88 -3.39
N PHE A 101 -6.30 5.79 -3.22
CA PHE A 101 -7.23 6.85 -3.60
C PHE A 101 -7.79 7.44 -2.32
N MET A 102 -7.61 8.75 -2.17
CA MET A 102 -7.84 9.46 -0.93
C MET A 102 -8.68 10.71 -1.17
N VAL A 103 -9.21 11.26 -0.09
CA VAL A 103 -9.95 12.53 -0.11
C VAL A 103 -9.42 13.42 1.00
N VAL A 104 -9.55 14.74 0.82
CA VAL A 104 -9.33 15.71 1.89
C VAL A 104 -10.58 15.77 2.74
N ARG A 105 -10.44 15.59 4.06
CA ARG A 105 -11.57 15.51 5.00
C ARG A 105 -11.80 16.84 5.73
N GLU A 106 -11.86 17.91 4.99
CA GLU A 106 -12.17 19.23 5.51
C GLU A 106 -13.16 19.91 4.55
N PRO A 107 -14.41 20.15 4.97
CA PRO A 107 -15.00 19.84 6.28
C PRO A 107 -15.31 18.36 6.48
N MET A 108 -15.36 17.94 7.75
CA MET A 108 -15.54 16.52 8.10
C MET A 108 -16.98 16.01 7.96
N ASP A 109 -17.96 16.93 7.86
CA ASP A 109 -19.38 16.55 7.82
C ASP A 109 -19.89 16.16 6.43
N ILE A 110 -19.03 16.24 5.41
CA ILE A 110 -19.39 15.81 4.06
C ILE A 110 -19.07 14.33 3.90
N ASP A 111 -19.98 13.56 3.27
CA ASP A 111 -19.75 12.17 2.98
C ASP A 111 -18.50 12.03 2.10
N PRO A 112 -17.55 11.17 2.47
CA PRO A 112 -16.32 11.01 1.66
C PRO A 112 -16.58 10.66 0.20
N SER A 113 -17.66 9.91 -0.10
CA SER A 113 -18.00 9.55 -1.47
C SER A 113 -18.41 10.75 -2.32
N ASP A 114 -18.76 11.89 -1.68
CA ASP A 114 -19.13 13.12 -2.38
C ASP A 114 -17.95 14.08 -2.54
N LEU A 115 -16.77 13.70 -2.07
CA LEU A 115 -15.57 14.52 -2.17
C LEU A 115 -14.72 14.11 -3.36
N PRO A 116 -14.01 15.06 -3.99
CA PRO A 116 -13.10 14.68 -5.06
C PRO A 116 -11.95 13.82 -4.54
N THR A 117 -11.65 12.73 -5.23
CA THR A 117 -10.53 11.85 -4.87
C THR A 117 -9.24 12.32 -5.51
N PHE A 118 -8.13 12.02 -4.85
CA PHE A 118 -6.81 12.18 -5.44
C PHE A 118 -6.05 10.87 -5.29
N GLU A 119 -5.13 10.66 -6.20
CA GLU A 119 -4.33 9.43 -6.24
C GLU A 119 -2.97 9.69 -5.60
N VAL A 120 -2.56 8.77 -4.72
CA VAL A 120 -1.22 8.76 -4.13
C VAL A 120 -0.52 7.51 -4.65
N PRO A 121 0.45 7.67 -5.56
CA PRO A 121 1.13 6.50 -6.13
C PRO A 121 2.06 5.85 -5.10
N ILE A 122 2.13 4.52 -5.18
CA ILE A 122 3.06 3.71 -4.40
C ILE A 122 4.13 3.25 -5.37
N ARG A 123 5.37 3.73 -5.16
CA ARG A 123 6.49 3.36 -6.02
C ARG A 123 6.73 1.86 -5.94
N VAL A 124 7.21 1.28 -7.05
CA VAL A 124 7.53 -0.13 -7.10
C VAL A 124 8.54 -0.49 -6.00
N PHE A 125 8.29 -1.60 -5.32
CA PHE A 125 9.22 -2.16 -4.34
C PHE A 125 9.35 -3.66 -4.59
N SER A 126 10.50 -4.23 -4.20
CA SER A 126 10.77 -5.63 -4.44
C SER A 126 10.33 -6.50 -3.28
N LEU A 127 9.91 -7.72 -3.64
CA LEU A 127 9.71 -8.83 -2.73
C LEU A 127 10.75 -9.88 -3.09
N HIS A 128 11.58 -10.29 -2.15
CA HIS A 128 12.60 -11.31 -2.44
C HIS A 128 12.95 -12.08 -1.19
N THR A 129 13.24 -13.37 -1.38
CA THR A 129 13.79 -14.19 -0.31
C THR A 129 15.21 -13.72 0.00
N PRO A 130 15.76 -14.01 1.19
CA PRO A 130 17.11 -13.53 1.55
C PRO A 130 18.22 -13.98 0.61
N THR A 131 18.03 -15.11 -0.08
CA THR A 131 19.06 -15.66 -0.97
C THR A 131 18.85 -15.36 -2.45
N ALA A 132 17.67 -14.85 -2.82
CA ALA A 132 17.30 -14.67 -4.23
C ALA A 132 18.10 -13.61 -4.97
N LEU A 133 18.68 -12.64 -4.24
CA LEU A 133 19.41 -11.52 -4.82
C LEU A 133 20.90 -11.52 -4.47
N ASN A 134 21.41 -12.64 -4.03
CA ASN A 134 22.83 -12.79 -3.73
C ASN A 134 23.67 -12.99 -5.00
#